data_798d7ab36f677f83d529deab7233bb01
#
_entry.id   798d7ab36f677f83d529deab7233bb01
#
_cell.length_a   1.000
_cell.length_b   1.000
_cell.length_c   1.000
_cell.angle_alpha   90.00
_cell.angle_beta   90.00
_cell.angle_gamma   90.00
#
_symmetry.space_group_name_H-M   'P 1'
#
loop_
_entity.id
_entity.type
_entity.pdbx_description
1 polymer ?
#
loop_
_entity_poly.entity_id
_entity_poly.type
_entity_poly.pdbx_seq_one_letter_code
_entity_poly.pdbx_strand_id
1 'polypeptide(L)'
;MAIYSDIVMDHFTNPRNVGEIENPDGVGEVGNPVCGDMMTFYIKVEDERLADVKFKTFGCGAAIAVSSMVSEMAIGKTIEEALKISRGDVADELGGLPTQKMHCSNLGADALHKAIEDYLSKKGES
;
A
#
# COMPACT_ATOMS: atom_id res chain seq x y z
N MET A 1 23.03 7.49 -10.25
CA MET A 1 22.30 8.03 -9.10
C MET A 1 20.80 7.90 -9.37
N ALA A 2 20.09 7.29 -8.46
CA ALA A 2 18.66 7.18 -8.61
C ALA A 2 18.03 8.53 -8.30
N ILE A 3 17.16 9.00 -9.19
CA ILE A 3 16.48 10.25 -9.02
C ILE A 3 15.00 9.97 -8.78
N TYR A 4 14.52 10.37 -7.63
CA TYR A 4 13.11 10.20 -7.27
C TYR A 4 12.36 11.49 -7.57
N SER A 5 11.09 11.35 -7.94
CA SER A 5 10.22 12.50 -8.16
C SER A 5 10.01 13.26 -6.83
N ASP A 6 9.56 14.51 -6.93
CA ASP A 6 9.22 15.31 -5.75
C ASP A 6 8.12 14.63 -4.93
N ILE A 7 7.19 13.93 -5.60
CA ILE A 7 6.12 13.20 -4.94
C ILE A 7 6.67 12.08 -4.08
N VAL A 8 7.62 11.31 -4.63
CA VAL A 8 8.27 10.22 -3.89
C VAL A 8 9.01 10.78 -2.68
N MET A 9 9.75 11.86 -2.88
CA MET A 9 10.52 12.47 -1.79
C MET A 9 9.61 13.00 -0.70
N ASP A 10 8.46 13.58 -1.07
CA ASP A 10 7.48 14.06 -0.11
C ASP A 10 6.93 12.91 0.74
N HIS A 11 6.53 11.82 0.09
CA HIS A 11 6.01 10.66 0.81
C HIS A 11 7.08 9.97 1.66
N PHE A 12 8.33 10.04 1.25
CA PHE A 12 9.43 9.48 2.03
C PHE A 12 9.71 10.31 3.28
N THR A 13 9.73 11.64 3.15
CA THR A 13 10.06 12.54 4.27
C THR A 13 8.88 12.75 5.21
N ASN A 14 7.66 12.68 4.68
CA ASN A 14 6.42 12.86 5.45
C ASN A 14 5.45 11.73 5.14
N PRO A 15 5.78 10.48 5.53
CA PRO A 15 4.89 9.37 5.22
C PRO A 15 3.55 9.52 5.94
N ARG A 16 2.48 9.20 5.22
CA ARG A 16 1.11 9.29 5.74
C ARG A 16 0.64 7.89 6.12
N ASN A 17 -0.21 7.84 7.15
CA ASN A 17 -0.90 6.61 7.52
C ASN A 17 0.04 5.49 7.99
N VAL A 18 1.17 5.84 8.56
CA VAL A 18 2.09 4.87 9.16
C VAL A 18 1.51 4.37 10.47
N GLY A 19 1.52 3.07 10.69
CA GLY A 19 1.10 2.49 11.94
C GLY A 19 0.26 1.24 11.76
N GLU A 20 -0.45 0.88 12.80
CA GLU A 20 -1.32 -0.29 12.83
C GLU A 20 -2.74 0.16 13.12
N ILE A 21 -3.71 -0.67 12.76
CA ILE A 21 -5.11 -0.47 13.13
C ILE A 21 -5.44 -1.53 14.18
N GLU A 22 -5.99 -1.09 15.30
CA GLU A 22 -6.49 -2.02 16.31
C GLU A 22 -7.75 -2.68 15.76
N ASN A 23 -7.80 -4.00 15.80
CA ASN A 23 -8.91 -4.79 15.25
C ASN A 23 -9.17 -4.48 13.77
N PRO A 24 -8.17 -4.64 12.90
CA PRO A 24 -8.36 -4.35 11.48
C PRO A 24 -9.36 -5.33 10.86
N ASP A 25 -10.07 -4.87 9.84
CA ASP A 25 -10.99 -5.72 9.09
C ASP A 25 -10.24 -6.62 8.10
N GLY A 26 -9.07 -6.17 7.66
CA GLY A 26 -8.22 -6.97 6.80
C GLY A 26 -6.76 -6.62 6.98
N VAL A 27 -5.89 -7.59 6.79
CA VAL A 27 -4.44 -7.42 6.88
C VAL A 27 -3.80 -8.11 5.69
N GLY A 28 -2.94 -7.40 4.99
CA GLY A 28 -2.18 -7.98 3.89
C GLY A 28 -0.70 -7.75 4.09
N GLU A 29 0.08 -8.82 4.03
CA GLU A 29 1.53 -8.72 4.16
C GLU A 29 2.18 -9.35 2.95
N VAL A 30 3.11 -8.62 2.35
CA VAL A 30 3.93 -9.13 1.26
C VAL A 30 5.37 -8.77 1.53
N GLY A 31 6.28 -9.54 0.96
CA GLY A 31 7.69 -9.28 1.11
C GLY A 31 8.47 -9.73 -0.10
N ASN A 32 9.63 -9.13 -0.28
CA ASN A 32 10.59 -9.54 -1.28
C ASN A 32 11.87 -9.95 -0.56
N PRO A 33 12.09 -11.25 -0.34
CA PRO A 33 13.26 -11.69 0.43
C PRO A 33 14.59 -11.38 -0.26
N VAL A 34 14.58 -11.18 -1.58
CA VAL A 34 15.78 -10.81 -2.32
C VAL A 34 16.23 -9.40 -1.94
N CYS A 35 15.29 -8.48 -1.81
CA CYS A 35 15.56 -7.08 -1.47
C CYS A 35 15.44 -6.80 0.03
N GLY A 36 14.85 -7.71 0.79
CA GLY A 36 14.59 -7.50 2.20
C GLY A 36 13.45 -6.55 2.50
N ASP A 37 12.71 -6.16 1.48
CA ASP A 37 11.55 -5.27 1.65
C ASP A 37 10.35 -6.07 2.13
N MET A 38 9.62 -5.50 3.07
CA MET A 38 8.36 -6.07 3.55
C MET A 38 7.34 -4.96 3.75
N MET A 39 6.09 -5.23 3.39
CA MET A 39 4.99 -4.29 3.58
C MET A 39 3.80 -5.01 4.21
N THR A 40 3.23 -4.39 5.23
CA THR A 40 2.01 -4.89 5.87
C THR A 40 0.99 -3.77 5.82
N PHE A 41 -0.18 -4.05 5.27
CA PHE A 41 -1.27 -3.09 5.21
C PHE A 41 -2.41 -3.55 6.11
N TYR A 42 -2.97 -2.61 6.84
CA TYR A 42 -4.14 -2.81 7.71
C TYR A 42 -5.27 -1.96 7.17
N ILE A 43 -6.44 -2.54 6.99
CA ILE A 43 -7.59 -1.79 6.51
C ILE A 43 -8.76 -1.87 7.48
N LYS A 44 -9.53 -0.78 7.53
CA LYS A 44 -10.78 -0.71 8.26
C LYS A 44 -11.86 -0.39 7.24
N VAL A 45 -12.96 -1.15 7.26
CA VAL A 45 -14.02 -1.01 6.26
C VAL A 45 -15.30 -0.54 6.93
N GLU A 46 -15.94 0.47 6.34
CA GLU A 46 -17.25 0.97 6.77
C GLU A 46 -18.06 1.27 5.51
N ASP A 47 -19.29 0.75 5.45
CA ASP A 47 -20.19 0.96 4.32
C ASP A 47 -19.55 0.60 2.97
N GLU A 48 -18.82 -0.54 2.93
CA GLU A 48 -18.15 -1.05 1.73
C GLU A 48 -17.05 -0.11 1.23
N ARG A 49 -16.56 0.80 2.07
CA ARG A 49 -15.46 1.72 1.75
C ARG A 49 -14.32 1.53 2.74
N LEU A 50 -13.12 1.81 2.27
CA LEU A 50 -11.96 1.80 3.15
C LEU A 50 -11.97 3.07 3.99
N ALA A 51 -12.41 2.93 5.24
CA ALA A 51 -12.50 4.06 6.17
C ALA A 51 -11.13 4.47 6.68
N ASP A 52 -10.22 3.52 6.81
CA ASP A 52 -8.84 3.80 7.22
C ASP A 52 -7.91 2.76 6.63
N VAL A 53 -6.70 3.19 6.32
CA VAL A 53 -5.65 2.32 5.79
C VAL A 53 -4.36 2.74 6.47
N LYS A 54 -3.72 1.81 7.15
CA LYS A 54 -2.43 2.05 7.79
C LYS A 54 -1.42 1.04 7.26
N PHE A 55 -0.15 1.34 7.43
CA PHE A 55 0.88 0.41 6.98
C PHE A 55 2.10 0.43 7.88
N LYS A 56 2.83 -0.67 7.83
CA LYS A 56 4.18 -0.78 8.35
C LYS A 56 5.04 -1.40 7.27
N THR A 57 6.26 -0.95 7.16
CA THR A 57 7.16 -1.49 6.14
C THR A 57 8.59 -1.50 6.66
N PHE A 58 9.35 -2.47 6.18
CA PHE A 58 10.80 -2.51 6.30
C PHE A 58 11.37 -2.47 4.90
N GLY A 59 12.43 -1.73 4.70
CA GLY A 59 13.08 -1.69 3.42
C GLY A 59 13.62 -0.31 3.10
N CYS A 60 13.77 -0.04 1.81
CA CYS A 60 14.34 1.22 1.36
C CYS A 60 13.31 2.36 1.44
N GLY A 61 13.80 3.58 1.22
CA GLY A 61 12.91 4.75 1.21
C GLY A 61 11.80 4.67 0.18
N ALA A 62 12.05 3.99 -0.94
CA ALA A 62 11.02 3.80 -1.96
C ALA A 62 9.87 2.95 -1.43
N ALA A 63 10.15 1.94 -0.59
CA ALA A 63 9.10 1.13 0.02
C ALA A 63 8.19 1.97 0.91
N ILE A 64 8.78 2.88 1.68
CA ILE A 64 8.02 3.78 2.54
C ILE A 64 7.15 4.71 1.69
N ALA A 65 7.74 5.31 0.66
CA ALA A 65 7.01 6.24 -0.21
C ALA A 65 5.87 5.56 -0.95
N VAL A 66 6.10 4.35 -1.46
CA VAL A 66 5.06 3.57 -2.15
C VAL A 66 3.93 3.24 -1.19
N SER A 67 4.24 2.75 0.01
CA SER A 67 3.22 2.39 0.99
C SER A 67 2.38 3.61 1.38
N SER A 68 3.03 4.74 1.58
CA SER A 68 2.34 6.00 1.91
C SER A 68 1.38 6.39 0.78
N MET A 69 1.85 6.36 -0.48
CA MET A 69 1.02 6.70 -1.63
C MET A 69 -0.16 5.75 -1.77
N VAL A 70 0.07 4.44 -1.65
CA VAL A 70 -1.00 3.45 -1.77
C VAL A 70 -2.06 3.68 -0.68
N SER A 71 -1.64 3.98 0.54
CA SER A 71 -2.59 4.24 1.62
C SER A 71 -3.48 5.44 1.30
N GLU A 72 -2.90 6.51 0.77
CA GLU A 72 -3.68 7.70 0.38
C GLU A 72 -4.61 7.42 -0.79
N MET A 73 -4.17 6.64 -1.76
CA MET A 73 -5.00 6.27 -2.92
C MET A 73 -6.21 5.43 -2.50
N ALA A 74 -6.04 4.59 -1.48
CA ALA A 74 -7.05 3.63 -1.07
C ALA A 74 -8.10 4.19 -0.11
N ILE A 75 -7.71 5.12 0.77
CA ILE A 75 -8.64 5.66 1.77
C ILE A 75 -9.81 6.35 1.07
N GLY A 76 -11.02 6.00 1.47
CA GLY A 76 -12.26 6.57 0.91
C GLY A 76 -12.77 5.86 -0.33
N LYS A 77 -12.00 4.94 -0.90
CA LYS A 77 -12.43 4.16 -2.05
C LYS A 77 -13.35 3.02 -1.61
N THR A 78 -14.23 2.60 -2.51
CA THR A 78 -15.00 1.38 -2.28
C THR A 78 -14.05 0.19 -2.39
N ILE A 79 -14.46 -0.95 -1.86
CA ILE A 79 -13.69 -2.19 -1.98
C ILE A 79 -13.38 -2.47 -3.46
N GLU A 80 -14.40 -2.33 -4.31
CA GLU A 80 -14.25 -2.58 -5.74
C GLU A 80 -13.27 -1.63 -6.39
N GLU A 81 -13.35 -0.34 -6.07
CA GLU A 81 -12.43 0.67 -6.61
C GLU A 81 -11.00 0.42 -6.15
N ALA A 82 -10.83 0.07 -4.87
CA ALA A 82 -9.50 -0.20 -4.32
C ALA A 82 -8.85 -1.43 -4.97
N LEU A 83 -9.64 -2.45 -5.30
CA LEU A 83 -9.14 -3.63 -5.99
C LEU A 83 -8.66 -3.32 -7.41
N LYS A 84 -9.11 -2.22 -7.99
CA LYS A 84 -8.69 -1.79 -9.32
C LYS A 84 -7.39 -1.01 -9.32
N ILE A 85 -6.90 -0.62 -8.15
CA ILE A 85 -5.59 0.05 -8.06
C ILE A 85 -4.52 -0.93 -8.52
N SER A 86 -3.88 -0.63 -9.62
CA SER A 86 -2.89 -1.52 -10.22
C SER A 86 -1.48 -1.07 -9.86
N ARG A 87 -0.52 -1.94 -10.15
CA ARG A 87 0.90 -1.63 -9.99
C ARG A 87 1.28 -0.39 -10.80
N GLY A 88 0.76 -0.30 -12.02
CA GLY A 88 1.00 0.85 -12.89
C GLY A 88 0.40 2.13 -12.34
N ASP A 89 -0.80 2.06 -11.74
CA ASP A 89 -1.44 3.22 -11.14
C ASP A 89 -0.58 3.80 -10.02
N VAL A 90 -0.02 2.94 -9.19
CA VAL A 90 0.86 3.38 -8.09
C VAL A 90 2.10 4.07 -8.62
N ALA A 91 2.74 3.47 -9.63
CA ALA A 91 3.93 4.08 -10.23
C ALA A 91 3.60 5.42 -10.88
N ASP A 92 2.47 5.51 -11.57
CA ASP A 92 2.04 6.75 -12.23
C ASP A 92 1.77 7.86 -11.22
N GLU A 93 1.10 7.53 -10.12
CA GLU A 93 0.81 8.52 -9.07
C GLU A 93 2.08 9.04 -8.39
N LEU A 94 3.11 8.22 -8.32
CA LEU A 94 4.39 8.62 -7.76
C LEU A 94 5.24 9.43 -8.74
N GLY A 95 4.78 9.58 -10.00
CA GLY A 95 5.55 10.24 -11.03
C GLY A 95 6.68 9.38 -11.58
N GLY A 96 6.58 8.07 -11.37
CA GLY A 96 7.57 7.11 -11.80
C GLY A 96 8.60 6.78 -10.73
N LEU A 97 9.22 5.64 -10.87
CA LEU A 97 10.29 5.18 -9.98
C LEU A 97 11.47 4.72 -10.82
N PRO A 98 12.70 4.78 -10.27
CA PRO A 98 13.83 4.14 -10.94
C PRO A 98 13.53 2.68 -11.19
N THR A 99 14.01 2.14 -12.31
CA THR A 99 13.74 0.77 -12.72
C THR A 99 14.04 -0.23 -11.60
N GLN A 100 15.13 -0.03 -10.87
CA GLN A 100 15.51 -0.93 -9.78
C GLN A 100 14.52 -0.90 -8.61
N LYS A 101 13.65 0.10 -8.55
CA LYS A 101 12.68 0.26 -7.45
C LYS A 101 11.24 -0.02 -7.87
N MET A 102 11.01 -0.40 -9.11
CA MET A 102 9.64 -0.69 -9.58
C MET A 102 9.00 -1.83 -8.79
N HIS A 103 9.79 -2.77 -8.27
CA HIS A 103 9.25 -3.84 -7.44
C HIS A 103 8.52 -3.32 -6.21
N CYS A 104 8.93 -2.16 -5.71
CA CYS A 104 8.26 -1.57 -4.53
C CYS A 104 6.81 -1.19 -4.85
N SER A 105 6.54 -0.62 -6.05
CA SER A 105 5.17 -0.30 -6.43
C SER A 105 4.34 -1.56 -6.61
N ASN A 106 4.96 -2.63 -7.13
CA ASN A 106 4.29 -3.92 -7.26
C ASN A 106 3.90 -4.47 -5.88
N LEU A 107 4.82 -4.42 -4.91
CA LEU A 107 4.54 -4.88 -3.56
C LEU A 107 3.43 -4.06 -2.90
N GLY A 108 3.43 -2.74 -3.12
CA GLY A 108 2.41 -1.86 -2.54
C GLY A 108 1.01 -2.23 -3.00
N ALA A 109 0.83 -2.41 -4.32
CA ALA A 109 -0.46 -2.80 -4.86
C ALA A 109 -0.86 -4.19 -4.37
N ASP A 110 0.09 -5.13 -4.37
CA ASP A 110 -0.18 -6.49 -3.94
C ASP A 110 -0.56 -6.57 -2.46
N ALA A 111 0.10 -5.80 -1.61
CA ALA A 111 -0.20 -5.78 -0.18
C ALA A 111 -1.60 -5.22 0.08
N LEU A 112 -1.98 -4.16 -0.63
CA LEU A 112 -3.33 -3.61 -0.53
C LEU A 112 -4.37 -4.64 -0.95
N HIS A 113 -4.17 -5.29 -2.10
CA HIS A 113 -5.09 -6.30 -2.60
C HIS A 113 -5.21 -7.46 -1.61
N LYS A 114 -4.10 -7.87 -1.03
CA LYS A 114 -4.09 -8.95 -0.05
C LYS A 114 -4.89 -8.60 1.20
N ALA A 115 -4.78 -7.36 1.66
CA ALA A 115 -5.56 -6.89 2.81
C ALA A 115 -7.06 -6.93 2.50
N ILE A 116 -7.44 -6.51 1.29
CA ILE A 116 -8.84 -6.53 0.87
C ILE A 116 -9.34 -7.97 0.73
N GLU A 117 -8.52 -8.85 0.14
CA GLU A 117 -8.88 -10.27 0.02
C GLU A 117 -9.07 -10.92 1.38
N ASP A 118 -8.24 -10.57 2.35
CA ASP A 118 -8.37 -11.04 3.72
C ASP A 118 -9.72 -10.62 4.30
N TYR A 119 -10.09 -9.35 4.12
CA TYR A 119 -11.38 -8.84 4.55
C TYR A 119 -12.54 -9.61 3.90
N LEU A 120 -12.47 -9.80 2.58
CA LEU A 120 -13.53 -10.49 1.83
C LEU A 120 -13.65 -11.96 2.25
N SER A 121 -12.54 -12.60 2.54
CA SER A 121 -12.53 -13.98 3.02
C SER A 121 -13.23 -14.09 4.37
N LYS A 122 -12.95 -13.18 5.28
CA LYS A 122 -13.60 -13.16 6.60
C LYS A 122 -15.09 -12.85 6.48
N LYS A 123 -15.45 -11.94 5.61
CA LYS A 123 -16.86 -11.58 5.37
C LYS A 123 -17.61 -12.75 4.76
N GLY A 124 -16.98 -13.48 3.84
CA GLY A 124 -17.61 -14.63 3.19
C GLY A 124 -17.85 -15.81 4.12
N GLU A 125 -17.14 -15.88 5.22
CA GLU A 125 -17.27 -16.95 6.21
C GLU A 125 -18.39 -16.71 7.22
N SER A 126 -18.93 -15.52 7.24
CA SER A 126 -19.96 -15.12 8.20
C SER A 126 -21.36 -15.50 7.75
#